data_b1edbbfcf97b777fafc26414dfe7f04e
#
_entry.id   b1edbbfcf97b777fafc26414dfe7f04e
#
_cell.length_a   1.000
_cell.length_b   1.000
_cell.length_c   1.000
_cell.angle_alpha   90.00
_cell.angle_beta   90.00
_cell.angle_gamma   90.00
#
_symmetry.space_group_name_H-M   'P 1'
#
loop_
_entity.id
_entity.type
_entity.pdbx_description
1 polymer ?
#
loop_
_entity_poly.entity_id
_entity_poly.type
_entity_poly.pdbx_seq_one_letter_code
_entity_poly.pdbx_strand_id
1 'polypeptide(L)'
;MKLGSRWALSLTIASGIACIFFAPSGRAQVHTQTTTKSGNPARKVKVDRAEVVLVSGRDLVLKMEDGTIRHIADVPDSFKAVVDGKEIGIYDLKAGMTLERTTTITTTPKIVTTVQTVKGRVWHVNPPNIVFLTLDNGTSQQFEIPKGQKFNVEGKMVDARGLRPGMIITATKVVEFTATEVEQQRKLTGSMPTPPQAPPANTPILIAK
;
A
#
# COMPACT_ATOMS: atom_id res chain seq x y z
N MET A 1 29.28 7.63 -50.97
CA MET A 1 30.45 6.73 -51.13
C MET A 1 30.76 6.05 -49.81
N LYS A 2 30.80 4.69 -49.86
CA LYS A 2 31.41 3.69 -48.93
C LYS A 2 30.83 3.62 -47.50
N LEU A 3 30.06 2.62 -47.19
CA LEU A 3 30.30 1.16 -47.01
C LEU A 3 31.24 0.82 -45.84
N GLY A 4 30.69 -0.02 -44.99
CA GLY A 4 31.37 -1.05 -44.23
C GLY A 4 31.29 -0.82 -42.72
N SER A 5 31.05 -1.77 -41.84
CA SER A 5 31.12 -3.21 -41.97
C SER A 5 30.50 -3.79 -40.68
N ARG A 6 29.69 -4.78 -40.88
CA ARG A 6 29.11 -5.66 -39.84
C ARG A 6 30.20 -6.63 -39.36
N TRP A 7 30.42 -6.73 -38.06
CA TRP A 7 31.12 -7.87 -37.48
C TRP A 7 30.24 -8.51 -36.43
N ALA A 8 29.68 -9.64 -36.84
CA ALA A 8 29.04 -10.58 -35.91
C ALA A 8 30.15 -11.48 -35.36
N LEU A 9 30.36 -11.48 -34.05
CA LEU A 9 31.12 -12.51 -33.39
C LEU A 9 30.13 -13.43 -32.66
N SER A 10 29.86 -14.57 -33.26
CA SER A 10 29.18 -15.69 -32.60
C SER A 10 30.21 -16.41 -31.73
N LEU A 11 30.06 -16.32 -30.42
CA LEU A 11 30.82 -17.13 -29.47
C LEU A 11 29.88 -18.28 -29.00
N THR A 12 30.03 -19.42 -29.63
CA THR A 12 29.44 -20.70 -29.18
C THR A 12 30.25 -21.23 -28.00
N ILE A 13 29.72 -21.08 -26.79
CA ILE A 13 30.24 -21.79 -25.62
C ILE A 13 29.36 -23.04 -25.42
N ALA A 14 29.91 -24.15 -25.85
CA ALA A 14 29.42 -25.47 -25.46
C ALA A 14 29.79 -25.70 -23.98
N SER A 15 28.85 -25.53 -23.10
CA SER A 15 29.01 -25.87 -21.68
C SER A 15 28.21 -27.12 -21.37
N GLY A 16 28.95 -28.18 -21.00
CA GLY A 16 28.43 -29.48 -20.67
C GLY A 16 27.44 -29.41 -19.51
N ILE A 17 26.27 -29.96 -19.73
CA ILE A 17 25.24 -30.17 -18.73
C ILE A 17 25.67 -31.32 -17.85
N ALA A 18 26.28 -31.04 -16.72
CA ALA A 18 26.35 -32.02 -15.63
C ALA A 18 24.97 -32.09 -14.98
N CYS A 19 24.17 -33.06 -15.35
CA CYS A 19 22.93 -33.40 -14.65
C CYS A 19 23.27 -33.94 -13.27
N ILE A 20 23.35 -33.06 -12.30
CA ILE A 20 23.33 -33.42 -10.88
C ILE A 20 21.87 -33.74 -10.59
N PHE A 21 21.53 -35.01 -10.53
CA PHE A 21 20.26 -35.47 -9.96
C PHE A 21 20.24 -35.14 -8.47
N PHE A 22 19.74 -33.97 -8.14
CA PHE A 22 19.24 -33.68 -6.81
C PHE A 22 17.94 -34.47 -6.66
N ALA A 23 17.97 -35.56 -5.91
CA ALA A 23 16.77 -36.18 -5.38
C ALA A 23 16.00 -35.07 -4.64
N PRO A 24 14.72 -34.80 -4.96
CA PRO A 24 13.94 -33.87 -4.18
C PRO A 24 13.76 -34.49 -2.79
N SER A 25 14.49 -33.97 -1.82
CA SER A 25 14.16 -34.17 -0.41
C SER A 25 12.73 -33.68 -0.26
N GLY A 26 11.78 -34.59 -0.06
CA GLY A 26 10.37 -34.30 0.11
C GLY A 26 10.17 -33.36 1.31
N ARG A 27 10.25 -32.07 1.07
CA ARG A 27 9.87 -31.07 2.06
C ARG A 27 8.36 -31.07 2.13
N ALA A 28 7.84 -31.22 3.33
CA ALA A 28 6.43 -31.04 3.62
C ALA A 28 5.95 -29.76 2.94
N GLN A 29 5.15 -29.90 1.88
CA GLN A 29 4.62 -28.75 1.17
C GLN A 29 3.40 -28.24 1.92
N VAL A 30 3.63 -27.30 2.83
CA VAL A 30 2.55 -26.40 3.27
C VAL A 30 2.28 -25.47 2.10
N HIS A 31 1.21 -25.70 1.38
CA HIS A 31 0.78 -24.81 0.30
C HIS A 31 -0.06 -23.70 0.89
N THR A 32 0.45 -22.47 0.85
CA THR A 32 -0.26 -21.28 1.32
C THR A 32 -0.64 -20.44 0.12
N GLN A 33 -1.94 -20.19 -0.04
CA GLN A 33 -2.48 -19.30 -1.04
C GLN A 33 -3.16 -18.12 -0.34
N THR A 34 -2.74 -16.91 -0.66
CA THR A 34 -3.36 -15.70 -0.14
C THR A 34 -4.08 -14.96 -1.24
N THR A 35 -5.35 -14.69 -1.03
CA THR A 35 -6.19 -13.91 -1.94
C THR A 35 -6.65 -12.65 -1.21
N THR A 36 -6.49 -11.50 -1.86
CA THR A 36 -6.96 -10.22 -1.33
C THR A 36 -8.10 -9.71 -2.17
N LYS A 37 -9.24 -9.45 -1.54
CA LYS A 37 -10.40 -8.84 -2.18
C LYS A 37 -10.56 -7.43 -1.63
N SER A 38 -10.48 -6.42 -2.50
CA SER A 38 -10.68 -5.02 -2.12
C SER A 38 -12.17 -4.68 -2.19
N GLY A 39 -12.65 -3.97 -1.18
CA GLY A 39 -13.98 -3.37 -1.18
C GLY A 39 -13.99 -2.00 -1.84
N ASN A 40 -15.12 -1.32 -1.80
CA ASN A 40 -15.26 0.02 -2.35
C ASN A 40 -14.47 1.03 -1.52
N PRO A 41 -13.64 1.88 -2.16
CA PRO A 41 -12.89 2.90 -1.45
C PRO A 41 -13.81 4.03 -0.98
N ALA A 42 -13.68 4.44 0.26
CA ALA A 42 -14.27 5.66 0.80
C ALA A 42 -13.25 6.79 0.72
N ARG A 43 -13.66 7.92 0.14
CA ARG A 43 -12.80 9.09 -0.02
C ARG A 43 -13.29 10.24 0.87
N LYS A 44 -12.37 10.79 1.68
CA LYS A 44 -12.58 12.00 2.46
C LYS A 44 -11.63 13.07 1.97
N VAL A 45 -12.18 14.24 1.62
CA VAL A 45 -11.39 15.40 1.18
C VAL A 45 -11.48 16.47 2.25
N LYS A 46 -10.32 16.98 2.65
CA LYS A 46 -10.20 18.15 3.54
C LYS A 46 -9.43 19.22 2.79
N VAL A 47 -9.97 20.43 2.82
CA VAL A 47 -9.36 21.61 2.22
C VAL A 47 -9.05 22.59 3.34
N ASP A 48 -7.78 22.96 3.47
CA ASP A 48 -7.32 24.00 4.40
C ASP A 48 -6.81 25.17 3.55
N ARG A 49 -7.31 26.37 3.80
CA ARG A 49 -6.91 27.61 3.13
C ARG A 49 -6.15 28.53 4.07
N ALA A 50 -5.17 29.21 3.51
CA ALA A 50 -4.37 30.17 4.23
C ALA A 50 -3.86 31.27 3.31
N GLU A 51 -3.72 32.49 3.84
CA GLU A 51 -3.08 33.63 3.18
C GLU A 51 -1.64 33.73 3.68
N VAL A 52 -0.71 33.95 2.77
CA VAL A 52 0.69 34.21 3.09
C VAL A 52 0.80 35.64 3.66
N VAL A 53 1.18 35.73 4.92
CA VAL A 53 1.40 37.04 5.59
C VAL A 53 2.84 37.49 5.41
N LEU A 54 3.80 36.60 5.62
CA LEU A 54 5.23 36.91 5.56
C LEU A 54 6.02 35.67 5.12
N VAL A 55 7.03 35.88 4.29
CA VAL A 55 8.07 34.93 3.98
C VAL A 55 9.41 35.55 4.30
N SER A 56 10.21 34.90 5.14
CA SER A 56 11.55 35.38 5.51
C SER A 56 12.52 34.19 5.42
N GLY A 57 13.28 34.14 4.33
CA GLY A 57 14.14 32.99 4.04
C GLY A 57 13.32 31.71 3.93
N ARG A 58 13.48 30.81 4.88
CA ARG A 58 12.75 29.52 4.96
C ARG A 58 11.58 29.54 5.94
N ASP A 59 11.31 30.69 6.56
CA ASP A 59 10.20 30.85 7.49
C ASP A 59 8.97 31.39 6.77
N LEU A 60 7.84 30.77 7.02
CA LEU A 60 6.57 31.09 6.40
C LEU A 60 5.52 31.39 7.48
N VAL A 61 4.92 32.55 7.41
CA VAL A 61 3.80 32.96 8.29
C VAL A 61 2.52 32.95 7.47
N LEU A 62 1.57 32.17 7.93
CA LEU A 62 0.28 31.99 7.28
C LEU A 62 -0.85 32.47 8.20
N LYS A 63 -1.82 33.15 7.62
CA LYS A 63 -3.12 33.43 8.24
C LYS A 63 -4.13 32.42 7.73
N MET A 64 -4.62 31.57 8.60
CA MET A 64 -5.62 30.56 8.27
C MET A 64 -7.00 31.20 8.05
N GLU A 65 -7.92 30.46 7.42
CA GLU A 65 -9.29 30.92 7.16
C GLU A 65 -10.06 31.26 8.45
N ASP A 66 -9.72 30.60 9.57
CA ASP A 66 -10.27 30.87 10.90
C ASP A 66 -9.64 32.10 11.59
N GLY A 67 -8.77 32.84 10.90
CA GLY A 67 -8.04 33.97 11.42
C GLY A 67 -6.79 33.64 12.23
N THR A 68 -6.51 32.36 12.49
CA THR A 68 -5.33 31.90 13.24
C THR A 68 -4.05 32.17 12.45
N ILE A 69 -3.05 32.75 13.12
CA ILE A 69 -1.71 32.94 12.55
C ILE A 69 -0.88 31.67 12.85
N ARG A 70 -0.29 31.08 11.81
CA ARG A 70 0.65 29.97 11.94
C ARG A 70 2.02 30.36 11.42
N HIS A 71 3.03 30.14 12.25
CA HIS A 71 4.43 30.22 11.85
C HIS A 71 4.94 28.81 11.55
N ILE A 72 5.48 28.63 10.37
CA ILE A 72 6.11 27.39 9.91
C ILE A 72 7.58 27.74 9.70
N ALA A 73 8.42 27.32 10.65
CA ALA A 73 9.86 27.50 10.56
C ALA A 73 10.49 26.41 9.70
N ASP A 74 11.60 26.77 9.06
CA ASP A 74 12.48 25.85 8.33
C ASP A 74 11.76 25.01 7.26
N VAL A 75 10.95 25.68 6.42
CA VAL A 75 10.32 25.05 5.26
C VAL A 75 11.41 24.47 4.34
N PRO A 76 11.36 23.20 3.98
CA PRO A 76 12.40 22.57 3.17
C PRO A 76 12.45 23.17 1.76
N ASP A 77 13.65 23.24 1.16
CA ASP A 77 13.85 23.75 -0.20
C ASP A 77 13.13 22.91 -1.27
N SER A 78 12.79 21.66 -0.91
CA SER A 78 11.95 20.79 -1.74
C SER A 78 10.47 21.15 -1.75
N PHE A 79 10.07 22.16 -0.96
CA PHE A 79 8.70 22.67 -0.95
C PHE A 79 8.28 23.15 -2.34
N LYS A 80 7.11 22.69 -2.77
CA LYS A 80 6.51 23.07 -4.05
C LYS A 80 5.03 23.36 -3.86
N ALA A 81 4.60 24.46 -4.44
CA ALA A 81 3.19 24.84 -4.56
C ALA A 81 2.87 25.16 -6.01
N VAL A 82 1.67 24.86 -6.45
CA VAL A 82 1.19 25.24 -7.79
C VAL A 82 0.33 26.49 -7.65
N VAL A 83 0.88 27.64 -8.01
CA VAL A 83 0.17 28.94 -7.95
C VAL A 83 -0.15 29.37 -9.39
N ASP A 84 -1.43 29.57 -9.67
CA ASP A 84 -1.95 29.92 -11.00
C ASP A 84 -1.40 29.02 -12.12
N GLY A 85 -1.29 27.70 -11.80
CA GLY A 85 -0.80 26.70 -12.74
C GLY A 85 0.71 26.58 -12.86
N LYS A 86 1.49 27.44 -12.20
CA LYS A 86 2.95 27.42 -12.19
C LYS A 86 3.49 26.85 -10.88
N GLU A 87 4.43 25.93 -10.97
CA GLU A 87 5.12 25.39 -9.80
C GLU A 87 6.13 26.42 -9.27
N ILE A 88 6.00 26.76 -7.98
CA ILE A 88 6.87 27.72 -7.31
C ILE A 88 7.43 27.14 -6.00
N GLY A 89 8.61 27.61 -5.61
CA GLY A 89 9.27 27.25 -4.35
C GLY A 89 8.92 28.21 -3.22
N ILE A 90 9.53 27.97 -2.04
CA ILE A 90 9.33 28.82 -0.86
C ILE A 90 9.77 30.27 -1.11
N TYR A 91 10.85 30.48 -1.86
CA TYR A 91 11.43 31.79 -2.13
C TYR A 91 10.62 32.64 -3.13
N ASP A 92 9.73 32.01 -3.87
CA ASP A 92 8.85 32.66 -4.85
C ASP A 92 7.51 33.09 -4.23
N LEU A 93 7.22 32.63 -3.01
CA LEU A 93 6.00 33.01 -2.30
C LEU A 93 6.08 34.48 -1.87
N LYS A 94 4.95 35.17 -2.00
CA LYS A 94 4.81 36.61 -1.61
C LYS A 94 3.63 36.77 -0.68
N ALA A 95 3.73 37.77 0.17
CA ALA A 95 2.62 38.19 1.02
C ALA A 95 1.37 38.49 0.18
N GLY A 96 0.20 38.13 0.69
CA GLY A 96 -1.09 38.25 0.01
C GLY A 96 -1.45 37.09 -0.94
N MET A 97 -0.52 36.14 -1.21
CA MET A 97 -0.87 34.93 -1.94
C MET A 97 -1.77 34.03 -1.10
N THR A 98 -2.75 33.43 -1.71
CA THR A 98 -3.59 32.41 -1.06
C THR A 98 -3.05 31.03 -1.39
N LEU A 99 -2.86 30.20 -0.36
CA LEU A 99 -2.49 28.80 -0.48
C LEU A 99 -3.65 27.92 -0.05
N GLU A 100 -3.89 26.88 -0.81
CA GLU A 100 -4.91 25.88 -0.55
C GLU A 100 -4.25 24.51 -0.48
N ARG A 101 -4.38 23.83 0.65
CA ARG A 101 -3.93 22.46 0.85
C ARG A 101 -5.10 21.52 0.80
N THR A 102 -5.22 20.75 -0.26
CA THR A 102 -6.17 19.67 -0.39
C THR A 102 -5.54 18.38 0.12
N THR A 103 -6.11 17.79 1.15
CA THR A 103 -5.75 16.48 1.68
C THR A 103 -6.85 15.49 1.33
N THR A 104 -6.52 14.51 0.51
CA THR A 104 -7.44 13.41 0.16
C THR A 104 -7.01 12.17 0.90
N ILE A 105 -7.90 11.61 1.71
CA ILE A 105 -7.72 10.35 2.41
C ILE A 105 -8.63 9.33 1.75
N THR A 106 -8.03 8.30 1.15
CA THR A 106 -8.76 7.18 0.56
C THR A 106 -8.61 5.98 1.48
N THR A 107 -9.72 5.47 1.97
CA THR A 107 -9.78 4.31 2.86
C THR A 107 -10.40 3.15 2.10
N THR A 108 -9.61 2.10 1.85
CA THR A 108 -10.06 0.91 1.13
C THR A 108 -10.11 -0.29 2.07
N PRO A 109 -11.29 -0.82 2.40
CA PRO A 109 -11.38 -2.06 3.16
C PRO A 109 -10.91 -3.23 2.29
N LYS A 110 -10.15 -4.15 2.87
CA LYS A 110 -9.65 -5.35 2.21
C LYS A 110 -10.02 -6.57 3.04
N ILE A 111 -10.45 -7.62 2.38
CA ILE A 111 -10.61 -8.94 2.98
C ILE A 111 -9.45 -9.79 2.47
N VAL A 112 -8.62 -10.23 3.38
CA VAL A 112 -7.49 -11.11 3.08
C VAL A 112 -7.85 -12.51 3.52
N THR A 113 -7.99 -13.41 2.55
CA THR A 113 -8.27 -14.81 2.77
C THR A 113 -7.01 -15.61 2.55
N THR A 114 -6.52 -16.25 3.59
CA THR A 114 -5.37 -17.15 3.52
C THR A 114 -5.87 -18.60 3.61
N VAL A 115 -5.62 -19.35 2.56
CA VAL A 115 -5.92 -20.79 2.49
C VAL A 115 -4.61 -21.53 2.68
N GLN A 116 -4.48 -22.23 3.79
CA GLN A 116 -3.34 -23.07 4.09
C GLN A 116 -3.73 -24.54 3.99
N THR A 117 -3.14 -25.24 3.03
CA THR A 117 -3.36 -26.68 2.84
C THR A 117 -2.17 -27.43 3.40
N VAL A 118 -2.45 -28.34 4.32
CA VAL A 118 -1.44 -29.13 5.03
C VAL A 118 -1.74 -30.60 4.81
N LYS A 119 -0.75 -31.37 4.36
CA LYS A 119 -0.80 -32.81 4.29
C LYS A 119 0.00 -33.38 5.45
N GLY A 120 -0.58 -34.31 6.17
CA GLY A 120 0.10 -34.91 7.32
C GLY A 120 -0.50 -36.27 7.71
N ARG A 121 0.26 -37.00 8.53
CA ARG A 121 -0.18 -38.24 9.14
C ARG A 121 -0.82 -37.95 10.48
N VAL A 122 -2.01 -38.47 10.70
CA VAL A 122 -2.70 -38.36 12.00
C VAL A 122 -1.85 -39.08 13.07
N TRP A 123 -1.42 -38.35 14.08
CA TRP A 123 -0.73 -38.85 15.24
C TRP A 123 -1.71 -39.15 16.38
N HIS A 124 -2.61 -38.20 16.64
CA HIS A 124 -3.60 -38.26 17.71
C HIS A 124 -4.85 -37.50 17.34
N VAL A 125 -5.99 -37.97 17.81
CA VAL A 125 -7.29 -37.28 17.65
C VAL A 125 -7.88 -37.06 19.05
N ASN A 126 -8.21 -35.82 19.35
CA ASN A 126 -8.91 -35.44 20.56
C ASN A 126 -10.32 -34.94 20.16
N PRO A 127 -11.34 -35.83 20.19
CA PRO A 127 -12.69 -35.43 19.85
C PRO A 127 -13.22 -34.31 20.76
N PRO A 128 -14.10 -33.43 20.30
CA PRO A 128 -14.80 -33.59 19.02
C PRO A 128 -14.11 -32.93 17.82
N ASN A 129 -13.11 -32.09 18.01
CA ASN A 129 -12.67 -31.16 16.96
C ASN A 129 -11.16 -30.91 16.89
N ILE A 130 -10.32 -31.69 17.56
CA ILE A 130 -8.87 -31.50 17.53
C ILE A 130 -8.18 -32.71 16.93
N VAL A 131 -7.26 -32.46 16.00
CA VAL A 131 -6.38 -33.46 15.41
C VAL A 131 -4.93 -32.99 15.48
N PHE A 132 -4.04 -33.91 15.82
CA PHE A 132 -2.60 -33.71 15.79
C PHE A 132 -2.05 -34.42 14.55
N LEU A 133 -1.40 -33.67 13.68
CA LEU A 133 -0.79 -34.19 12.46
C LEU A 133 0.73 -34.11 12.58
N THR A 134 1.37 -35.21 12.23
CA THR A 134 2.81 -35.21 11.96
C THR A 134 2.99 -34.89 10.48
N LEU A 135 3.67 -33.78 10.20
CA LEU A 135 3.96 -33.31 8.84
C LEU A 135 5.15 -34.10 8.27
N ASP A 136 5.33 -34.03 6.96
CA ASP A 136 6.42 -34.75 6.27
C ASP A 136 7.82 -34.28 6.71
N ASN A 137 7.93 -33.06 7.33
CA ASN A 137 9.15 -32.56 7.94
C ASN A 137 9.40 -33.12 9.36
N GLY A 138 8.57 -34.04 9.85
CA GLY A 138 8.65 -34.62 11.19
C GLY A 138 8.09 -33.75 12.31
N THR A 139 7.61 -32.53 12.04
CA THR A 139 6.99 -31.70 13.06
C THR A 139 5.54 -32.10 13.28
N SER A 140 5.09 -32.04 14.52
CA SER A 140 3.70 -32.27 14.89
C SER A 140 2.99 -30.93 15.13
N GLN A 141 1.83 -30.77 14.53
CA GLN A 141 0.99 -29.58 14.68
C GLN A 141 -0.44 -29.95 15.06
N GLN A 142 -1.05 -29.11 15.87
CA GLN A 142 -2.44 -29.23 16.26
C GLN A 142 -3.32 -28.43 15.28
N PHE A 143 -4.39 -29.06 14.84
CA PHE A 143 -5.40 -28.42 14.00
C PHE A 143 -6.77 -28.55 14.65
N GLU A 144 -7.52 -27.46 14.65
CA GLU A 144 -8.91 -27.48 15.01
C GLU A 144 -9.77 -27.79 13.79
N ILE A 145 -10.65 -28.76 13.94
CA ILE A 145 -11.53 -29.24 12.88
C ILE A 145 -12.87 -28.51 12.99
N PRO A 146 -13.28 -27.72 12.00
CA PRO A 146 -14.62 -27.13 11.97
C PRO A 146 -15.72 -28.19 12.03
N LYS A 147 -16.83 -27.87 12.65
CA LYS A 147 -17.99 -28.76 12.70
C LYS A 147 -18.45 -29.13 11.28
N GLY A 148 -18.65 -30.42 11.04
CA GLY A 148 -19.11 -30.90 9.74
C GLY A 148 -18.03 -31.06 8.67
N GLN A 149 -16.77 -30.76 8.99
CA GLN A 149 -15.64 -30.98 8.09
C GLN A 149 -15.45 -32.48 7.82
N LYS A 150 -15.33 -32.82 6.53
CA LYS A 150 -15.01 -34.19 6.08
C LYS A 150 -13.64 -34.21 5.46
N PHE A 151 -12.94 -35.29 5.65
CA PHE A 151 -11.61 -35.58 5.10
C PHE A 151 -11.68 -36.69 4.11
N ASN A 152 -10.96 -36.58 3.00
CA ASN A 152 -10.79 -37.68 2.08
C ASN A 152 -9.60 -38.53 2.57
N VAL A 153 -9.92 -39.76 3.01
CA VAL A 153 -8.94 -40.75 3.42
C VAL A 153 -9.08 -41.95 2.48
N GLU A 154 -8.08 -42.15 1.63
CA GLU A 154 -8.06 -43.25 0.66
C GLU A 154 -9.35 -43.38 -0.19
N GLY A 155 -9.89 -42.23 -0.63
CA GLY A 155 -11.11 -42.14 -1.43
C GLY A 155 -12.43 -42.21 -0.65
N LYS A 156 -12.40 -42.36 0.68
CA LYS A 156 -13.58 -42.33 1.55
C LYS A 156 -13.67 -40.99 2.33
N MET A 157 -14.87 -40.46 2.37
CA MET A 157 -15.13 -39.24 3.17
C MET A 157 -15.38 -39.62 4.61
N VAL A 158 -14.49 -39.20 5.51
CA VAL A 158 -14.50 -39.49 6.97
C VAL A 158 -14.67 -38.21 7.74
N ASP A 159 -15.44 -38.20 8.80
CA ASP A 159 -15.52 -37.07 9.73
C ASP A 159 -14.40 -37.14 10.79
N ALA A 160 -14.35 -36.14 11.66
CA ALA A 160 -13.35 -36.06 12.74
C ALA A 160 -13.35 -37.29 13.66
N ARG A 161 -14.50 -37.92 13.88
CA ARG A 161 -14.63 -39.09 14.74
C ARG A 161 -14.16 -40.39 14.08
N GLY A 162 -14.16 -40.40 12.75
CA GLY A 162 -13.66 -41.53 11.97
C GLY A 162 -12.14 -41.52 11.75
N LEU A 163 -11.47 -40.42 12.09
CA LEU A 163 -10.01 -40.33 11.97
C LEU A 163 -9.31 -41.20 13.02
N ARG A 164 -8.30 -41.94 12.56
CA ARG A 164 -7.46 -42.82 13.42
C ARG A 164 -5.98 -42.48 13.24
N PRO A 165 -5.15 -42.72 14.26
CA PRO A 165 -3.71 -42.60 14.15
C PRO A 165 -3.19 -43.43 12.98
N GLY A 166 -2.23 -42.87 12.23
CA GLY A 166 -1.64 -43.47 11.04
C GLY A 166 -2.29 -43.06 9.72
N MET A 167 -3.52 -42.56 9.71
CA MET A 167 -4.17 -42.08 8.50
C MET A 167 -3.46 -40.85 7.94
N ILE A 168 -3.36 -40.75 6.61
CA ILE A 168 -2.84 -39.56 5.93
C ILE A 168 -4.04 -38.74 5.49
N ILE A 169 -4.09 -37.48 5.95
CA ILE A 169 -5.15 -36.57 5.57
C ILE A 169 -4.58 -35.25 5.02
N THR A 170 -5.37 -34.59 4.21
CA THR A 170 -5.12 -33.23 3.78
C THR A 170 -6.09 -32.33 4.52
N ALA A 171 -5.56 -31.45 5.38
CA ALA A 171 -6.33 -30.46 6.11
C ALA A 171 -6.17 -29.09 5.44
N THR A 172 -7.28 -28.39 5.25
CA THR A 172 -7.28 -27.03 4.72
C THR A 172 -7.78 -26.10 5.81
N LYS A 173 -6.95 -25.13 6.16
CA LYS A 173 -7.30 -24.04 7.08
C LYS A 173 -7.55 -22.79 6.27
N VAL A 174 -8.71 -22.20 6.41
CA VAL A 174 -9.05 -20.90 5.83
C VAL A 174 -9.07 -19.89 6.95
N VAL A 175 -8.27 -18.84 6.80
CA VAL A 175 -8.25 -17.71 7.74
C VAL A 175 -8.60 -16.46 6.97
N GLU A 176 -9.65 -15.78 7.42
CA GLU A 176 -10.07 -14.50 6.87
C GLU A 176 -9.85 -13.42 7.91
N PHE A 177 -9.26 -12.32 7.49
CA PHE A 177 -9.18 -11.13 8.31
C PHE A 177 -9.43 -9.88 7.46
N THR A 178 -10.00 -8.87 8.12
CA THR A 178 -10.21 -7.56 7.49
C THR A 178 -9.00 -6.69 7.72
N ALA A 179 -8.50 -6.09 6.65
CA ALA A 179 -7.46 -5.09 6.68
C ALA A 179 -8.03 -3.78 6.11
N THR A 180 -7.46 -2.67 6.49
CA THR A 180 -7.83 -1.36 5.96
C THR A 180 -6.58 -0.71 5.39
N GLU A 181 -6.61 -0.40 4.11
CA GLU A 181 -5.57 0.39 3.47
C GLU A 181 -5.97 1.86 3.50
N VAL A 182 -5.07 2.71 3.97
CA VAL A 182 -5.28 4.16 4.02
C VAL A 182 -4.21 4.82 3.17
N GLU A 183 -4.64 5.46 2.10
CA GLU A 183 -3.80 6.27 1.24
C GLU A 183 -4.08 7.75 1.51
N GLN A 184 -3.03 8.54 1.73
CA GLN A 184 -3.14 9.97 1.93
C GLN A 184 -2.39 10.71 0.84
N GLN A 185 -3.11 11.49 0.05
CA GLN A 185 -2.55 12.39 -0.96
C GLN A 185 -2.72 13.83 -0.51
N ARG A 186 -1.66 14.63 -0.69
CA ARG A 186 -1.66 16.06 -0.39
C ARG A 186 -1.31 16.83 -1.65
N LYS A 187 -2.14 17.81 -1.99
CA LYS A 187 -1.91 18.74 -3.08
C LYS A 187 -1.92 20.15 -2.51
N LEU A 188 -0.92 20.95 -2.87
CA LEU A 188 -0.83 22.34 -2.50
C LEU A 188 -0.99 23.19 -3.75
N THR A 189 -2.00 24.03 -3.76
CA THR A 189 -2.29 24.99 -4.83
C THR A 189 -2.38 26.38 -4.24
N GLY A 190 -2.38 27.40 -5.08
CA GLY A 190 -2.53 28.77 -4.63
C GLY A 190 -2.93 29.70 -5.76
N SER A 191 -3.19 30.92 -5.41
CA SER A 191 -3.48 32.03 -6.32
C SER A 191 -2.73 33.30 -5.92
N MET A 192 -2.39 34.10 -6.91
CA MET A 192 -1.85 35.43 -6.69
C MET A 192 -2.92 36.33 -6.05
N PRO A 193 -2.49 37.33 -5.25
CA PRO A 193 -3.41 38.33 -4.73
C PRO A 193 -4.09 39.07 -5.90
N THR A 194 -5.39 39.29 -5.75
CA THR A 194 -6.11 40.13 -6.72
C THR A 194 -5.52 41.55 -6.71
N PRO A 195 -5.10 42.08 -7.85
CA PRO A 195 -4.62 43.46 -7.90
C PRO A 195 -5.67 44.43 -7.33
N PRO A 196 -5.27 45.47 -6.61
CA PRO A 196 -6.20 46.50 -6.16
C PRO A 196 -7.00 47.03 -7.37
N GLN A 197 -8.30 47.14 -7.21
CA GLN A 197 -9.12 47.79 -8.24
C GLN A 197 -8.63 49.19 -8.46
N ALA A 198 -8.40 49.55 -9.71
CA ALA A 198 -8.08 50.92 -10.05
C ALA A 198 -9.19 51.84 -9.55
N PRO A 199 -8.84 52.99 -8.93
CA PRO A 199 -9.83 53.96 -8.51
C PRO A 199 -10.73 54.34 -9.69
N PRO A 200 -12.04 54.60 -9.45
CA PRO A 200 -12.92 55.06 -10.51
C PRO A 200 -12.31 56.30 -11.19
N ALA A 201 -12.45 56.40 -12.52
CA ALA A 201 -11.82 57.46 -13.32
C ALA A 201 -12.12 58.89 -12.86
N ASN A 202 -13.13 59.07 -12.00
CA ASN A 202 -13.54 60.35 -11.44
C ASN A 202 -13.13 60.61 -10.00
N THR A 203 -12.20 59.81 -9.44
CA THR A 203 -11.71 60.07 -8.10
C THR A 203 -10.72 61.25 -8.14
N PRO A 204 -11.00 62.40 -7.48
CA PRO A 204 -10.08 63.51 -7.50
C PRO A 204 -8.81 63.14 -6.73
N ILE A 205 -7.65 63.30 -7.37
CA ILE A 205 -6.34 63.12 -6.72
C ILE A 205 -6.08 64.33 -5.84
N LEU A 206 -6.22 64.16 -4.53
CA LEU A 206 -5.82 65.22 -3.56
C LEU A 206 -4.28 65.24 -3.49
N ILE A 207 -3.66 66.18 -4.15
CA ILE A 207 -2.23 66.48 -3.98
C ILE A 207 -2.09 67.28 -2.70
N ALA A 208 -1.53 66.70 -1.65
CA ALA A 208 -1.12 67.42 -0.48
C ALA A 208 0.03 68.40 -0.86
N LYS A 209 -0.16 69.64 -0.54
CA LYS A 209 0.79 70.74 -0.79
C LYS A 209 1.73 70.90 0.38
#